data_63d93ae664b361c81c780a945e0bac32
#
_entry.id   63d93ae664b361c81c780a945e0bac32
#
_cell.length_a   1.000
_cell.length_b   1.000
_cell.length_c   1.000
_cell.angle_alpha   90.00
_cell.angle_beta   90.00
_cell.angle_gamma   90.00
#
_symmetry.space_group_name_H-M   'P 1'
#
loop_
_entity.id
_entity.type
_entity.pdbx_description
1 polymer ?
#
loop_
_entity_poly.entity_id
_entity_poly.type
_entity_poly.pdbx_seq_one_letter_code
_entity_poly.pdbx_strand_id
1 'polypeptide(L)'
;MKILISDSAFNYLKAIINYYADEGVPHIGNEFVNNIISHIESLKENTDIGRKVPEFDENNIRELIHVPYRIVYLREEKHIHVVRVWRSERLLNIDDTPANTKI
;
A
#
# COMPACT_ATOMS: atom_id res chain seq x y z
N MET A 1 -17.81 5.85 4.61
CA MET A 1 -16.52 5.85 5.33
C MET A 1 -15.55 6.81 4.65
N LYS A 2 -14.94 7.69 5.42
CA LYS A 2 -14.03 8.68 4.86
C LYS A 2 -12.60 8.14 4.88
N ILE A 3 -11.84 8.46 3.85
CA ILE A 3 -10.44 8.04 3.78
C ILE A 3 -9.55 9.27 3.93
N LEU A 4 -8.62 9.19 4.88
CA LEU A 4 -7.62 10.22 5.10
C LEU A 4 -6.26 9.64 4.73
N ILE A 5 -5.40 10.45 4.15
CA ILE A 5 -4.06 10.01 3.75
C ILE A 5 -3.04 10.88 4.47
N SER A 6 -2.10 10.25 5.18
CA SER A 6 -1.09 10.99 5.91
C SER A 6 -0.12 11.69 4.97
N ASP A 7 0.59 12.68 5.50
CA ASP A 7 1.62 13.36 4.71
C ASP A 7 2.71 12.39 4.25
N SER A 8 3.08 11.45 5.11
CA SER A 8 4.07 10.45 4.77
C SER A 8 3.62 9.61 3.57
N ALA A 9 2.38 9.12 3.63
CA ALA A 9 1.85 8.30 2.54
C ALA A 9 1.71 9.12 1.25
N PHE A 10 1.22 10.34 1.36
CA PHE A 10 1.06 11.22 0.22
C PHE A 10 2.40 11.51 -0.44
N ASN A 11 3.42 11.83 0.37
CA ASN A 11 4.75 12.12 -0.15
C ASN A 11 5.36 10.91 -0.84
N TYR A 12 5.08 9.70 -0.32
CA TYR A 12 5.59 8.51 -0.97
C TYR A 12 4.96 8.30 -2.34
N LEU A 13 3.65 8.56 -2.47
CA LEU A 13 2.97 8.45 -3.76
C LEU A 13 3.57 9.45 -4.76
N LYS A 14 3.86 10.67 -4.29
CA LYS A 14 4.51 11.65 -5.16
C LYS A 14 5.90 11.18 -5.57
N ALA A 15 6.62 10.53 -4.67
CA ALA A 15 7.95 10.02 -4.99
C ALA A 15 7.91 8.95 -6.07
N ILE A 16 6.87 8.12 -6.09
CA ILE A 16 6.70 7.13 -7.15
C ILE A 16 6.58 7.84 -8.50
N ILE A 17 5.75 8.87 -8.57
CA ILE A 17 5.55 9.62 -9.80
C ILE A 17 6.86 10.25 -10.26
N ASN A 18 7.59 10.87 -9.34
CA ASN A 18 8.84 11.54 -9.66
C ASN A 18 9.92 10.55 -10.13
N TYR A 19 9.98 9.39 -9.48
CA TYR A 19 10.97 8.38 -9.84
C TYR A 19 10.81 7.95 -11.30
N TYR A 20 9.59 7.64 -11.70
CA TYR A 20 9.36 7.16 -13.06
C TYR A 20 9.44 8.28 -14.09
N ALA A 21 9.13 9.51 -13.70
CA ALA A 21 9.33 10.65 -14.59
C ALA A 21 10.81 10.84 -14.87
N ASP A 22 11.66 10.71 -13.83
CA ASP A 22 13.10 10.85 -13.98
C ASP A 22 13.68 9.72 -14.84
N GLU A 23 13.04 8.55 -14.81
CA GLU A 23 13.48 7.42 -15.62
C GLU A 23 12.98 7.52 -17.06
N GLY A 24 12.26 8.57 -17.40
CA GLY A 24 11.76 8.76 -18.75
C GLY A 24 10.48 8.01 -19.08
N VAL A 25 9.83 7.45 -18.09
CA VAL A 25 8.58 6.70 -18.30
C VAL A 25 7.48 7.16 -17.32
N PRO A 26 7.09 8.45 -17.41
CA PRO A 26 6.15 9.02 -16.43
C PRO A 26 4.80 8.30 -16.39
N HIS A 27 4.36 7.73 -17.52
CA HIS A 27 3.08 7.03 -17.54
C HIS A 27 3.06 5.82 -16.61
N ILE A 28 4.21 5.18 -16.38
CA ILE A 28 4.28 4.01 -15.49
C ILE A 28 4.03 4.43 -14.04
N GLY A 29 4.64 5.55 -13.62
CA GLY A 29 4.41 6.06 -12.27
C GLY A 29 2.97 6.48 -12.06
N ASN A 30 2.38 7.16 -13.03
CA ASN A 30 0.99 7.59 -12.95
C ASN A 30 0.06 6.39 -12.85
N GLU A 31 0.35 5.34 -13.58
CA GLU A 31 -0.46 4.12 -13.56
C GLU A 31 -0.39 3.44 -12.20
N PHE A 32 0.82 3.32 -11.64
CA PHE A 32 0.98 2.75 -10.31
C PHE A 32 0.19 3.53 -9.27
N VAL A 33 0.31 4.85 -9.28
CA VAL A 33 -0.36 5.68 -8.26
C VAL A 33 -1.87 5.61 -8.42
N ASN A 34 -2.37 5.66 -9.65
CA ASN A 34 -3.80 5.55 -9.87
C ASN A 34 -4.36 4.21 -9.39
N ASN A 35 -3.62 3.13 -9.64
CA ASN A 35 -4.05 1.81 -9.19
C ASN A 35 -4.00 1.67 -7.68
N ILE A 36 -2.98 2.26 -7.05
CA ILE A 36 -2.88 2.25 -5.59
C ILE A 36 -4.06 3.01 -4.98
N ILE A 37 -4.38 4.18 -5.54
CA ILE A 37 -5.49 4.99 -5.03
C ILE A 37 -6.81 4.23 -5.19
N SER A 38 -7.02 3.57 -6.32
CA SER A 38 -8.23 2.77 -6.52
C SER A 38 -8.32 1.64 -5.49
N HIS A 39 -7.19 1.01 -5.18
CA HIS A 39 -7.14 -0.05 -4.20
C HIS A 39 -7.48 0.49 -2.81
N ILE A 40 -6.95 1.66 -2.47
CA ILE A 40 -7.26 2.32 -1.20
C ILE A 40 -8.75 2.66 -1.14
N GLU A 41 -9.31 3.15 -2.24
CA GLU A 41 -10.72 3.52 -2.23
C GLU A 41 -11.66 2.34 -2.07
N SER A 42 -11.21 1.15 -2.42
CA SER A 42 -12.04 -0.04 -2.21
C SER A 42 -12.30 -0.29 -0.73
N LEU A 43 -11.50 0.34 0.16
CA LEU A 43 -11.72 0.21 1.60
C LEU A 43 -13.02 0.89 2.06
N LYS A 44 -13.58 1.79 1.26
CA LYS A 44 -14.84 2.43 1.64
C LYS A 44 -15.97 1.42 1.72
N GLU A 45 -15.92 0.39 0.89
CA GLU A 45 -16.97 -0.61 0.89
C GLU A 45 -16.59 -1.88 1.63
N ASN A 46 -15.30 -2.09 1.88
CA ASN A 46 -14.87 -3.29 2.54
C ASN A 46 -13.65 -2.94 3.40
N THR A 47 -13.94 -2.41 4.60
CA THR A 47 -12.90 -1.85 5.46
C THR A 47 -11.92 -2.89 6.00
N ASP A 48 -12.31 -4.15 6.00
CA ASP A 48 -11.47 -5.21 6.54
C ASP A 48 -10.80 -6.06 5.48
N ILE A 49 -10.77 -5.57 4.25
CA ILE A 49 -10.16 -6.33 3.16
C ILE A 49 -8.64 -6.51 3.34
N GLY A 50 -8.00 -5.59 4.06
CA GLY A 50 -6.58 -5.72 4.34
C GLY A 50 -6.33 -6.73 5.46
N ARG A 51 -5.13 -7.29 5.47
CA ARG A 51 -4.77 -8.25 6.51
C ARG A 51 -4.20 -7.52 7.72
N LYS A 52 -4.21 -8.18 8.87
CA LYS A 52 -3.60 -7.61 10.06
C LYS A 52 -2.09 -7.48 9.81
N VAL A 53 -1.50 -6.40 10.31
CA VAL A 53 -0.06 -6.22 10.21
C VAL A 53 0.59 -7.12 11.24
N PRO A 54 1.42 -8.09 10.83
CA PRO A 54 1.97 -9.08 11.77
C PRO A 54 2.76 -8.46 12.92
N GLU A 55 3.41 -7.32 12.66
CA GLU A 55 4.23 -6.68 13.68
C GLU A 55 3.42 -6.12 14.84
N PHE A 56 2.16 -5.79 14.62
CA PHE A 56 1.35 -5.14 15.65
C PHE A 56 0.27 -6.03 16.25
N ASP A 57 -0.17 -7.01 15.50
CA ASP A 57 -1.20 -7.95 15.97
C ASP A 57 -2.44 -7.25 16.57
N GLU A 58 -2.87 -6.17 15.95
CA GLU A 58 -4.08 -5.45 16.34
C GLU A 58 -5.06 -5.42 15.19
N ASN A 59 -6.35 -5.59 15.51
CA ASN A 59 -7.37 -5.68 14.46
C ASN A 59 -7.56 -4.40 13.68
N ASN A 60 -7.28 -3.25 14.26
CA ASN A 60 -7.48 -1.98 13.58
C ASN A 60 -6.28 -1.50 12.78
N ILE A 61 -5.15 -2.19 12.87
CA ILE A 61 -3.97 -1.86 12.07
C ILE A 61 -3.84 -2.90 10.97
N ARG A 62 -4.09 -2.49 9.75
CA ARG A 62 -4.15 -3.41 8.63
C ARG A 62 -3.31 -2.91 7.45
N GLU A 63 -3.08 -3.79 6.51
CA GLU A 63 -2.32 -3.43 5.31
C GLU A 63 -2.94 -4.05 4.07
N LEU A 64 -2.84 -3.31 2.98
CA LEU A 64 -3.15 -3.82 1.65
C LEU A 64 -1.83 -4.14 0.98
N ILE A 65 -1.79 -5.27 0.30
CA ILE A 65 -0.61 -5.64 -0.49
C ILE A 65 -0.91 -5.28 -1.93
N HIS A 66 -0.19 -4.32 -2.46
CA HIS A 66 -0.32 -3.88 -3.84
C HIS A 66 1.07 -3.98 -4.46
N VAL A 67 1.41 -5.16 -4.89
CA VAL A 67 2.77 -5.52 -5.34
C VAL A 67 3.35 -4.47 -6.28
N PRO A 68 4.54 -3.94 -5.99
CA PRO A 68 5.48 -4.28 -4.91
C PRO A 68 5.33 -3.44 -3.64
N TYR A 69 4.18 -2.81 -3.45
CA TYR A 69 3.98 -1.85 -2.36
C TYR A 69 3.14 -2.43 -1.24
N ARG A 70 3.38 -1.91 -0.02
CA ARG A 70 2.57 -2.19 1.16
C ARG A 70 1.89 -0.89 1.55
N ILE A 71 0.61 -0.97 1.85
CA ILE A 71 -0.19 0.19 2.22
C ILE A 71 -0.76 -0.09 3.60
N VAL A 72 -0.24 0.61 4.61
CA VAL A 72 -0.67 0.40 6.00
C VAL A 72 -1.73 1.43 6.35
N TYR A 73 -2.83 0.96 6.94
CA TYR A 73 -3.92 1.86 7.32
C TYR A 73 -4.46 1.52 8.71
N LEU A 74 -5.03 2.54 9.35
CA LEU A 74 -5.74 2.37 10.60
C LEU A 74 -7.23 2.39 10.30
N ARG A 75 -7.93 1.37 10.79
CA ARG A 75 -9.37 1.32 10.63
C ARG A 75 -9.99 1.94 11.88
N GLU A 76 -10.52 3.13 11.74
CA GLU A 76 -11.16 3.83 12.84
C GLU A 76 -12.66 3.83 12.67
N GLU A 77 -13.39 4.27 13.70
CA GLU A 77 -14.82 4.13 13.70
C GLU A 77 -15.52 4.79 12.50
N LYS A 78 -15.12 5.99 12.17
CA LYS A 78 -15.78 6.74 11.11
C LYS A 78 -14.93 6.99 9.89
N HIS A 79 -13.69 6.58 9.93
CA HIS A 79 -12.81 6.82 8.79
C HIS A 79 -11.65 5.84 8.77
N ILE A 80 -10.99 5.79 7.64
CA ILE A 80 -9.80 4.99 7.45
C ILE A 80 -8.65 5.95 7.26
N HIS A 81 -7.56 5.73 7.96
CA HIS A 81 -6.41 6.59 7.87
C HIS A 81 -5.25 5.82 7.28
N VAL A 82 -4.90 6.11 6.03
CA VAL A 82 -3.74 5.51 5.38
C VAL A 82 -2.52 6.22 5.94
N VAL A 83 -1.71 5.48 6.71
CA VAL A 83 -0.59 6.10 7.43
C VAL A 83 0.74 5.92 6.74
N ARG A 84 0.88 4.90 5.90
CA ARG A 84 2.16 4.67 5.26
C ARG A 84 2.01 3.86 3.98
N VAL A 85 2.82 4.22 2.98
CA VAL A 85 2.97 3.43 1.75
C VAL A 85 4.47 3.24 1.56
N TRP A 86 4.89 2.01 1.25
CA TRP A 86 6.29 1.78 0.96
C TRP A 86 6.46 0.58 0.04
N ARG A 87 7.63 0.47 -0.56
CA ARG A 87 7.97 -0.68 -1.37
C ARG A 87 8.56 -1.76 -0.48
N SER A 88 8.10 -2.99 -0.61
CA SER A 88 8.53 -4.08 0.23
C SER A 88 8.84 -5.33 -0.59
N GLU A 89 10.05 -5.40 -1.08
CA GLU A 89 10.47 -6.57 -1.85
C GLU A 89 10.66 -7.80 -0.98
N ARG A 90 10.99 -7.58 0.28
CA ARG A 90 11.12 -8.68 1.20
C ARG A 90 9.82 -9.46 1.32
N LEU A 91 8.70 -8.76 1.32
CA LEU A 91 7.41 -9.39 1.41
C LEU A 91 7.13 -10.27 0.18
N LEU A 92 7.56 -9.81 -0.97
CA LEU A 92 7.42 -10.59 -2.20
C LEU A 92 8.24 -11.87 -2.14
N ASN A 93 9.43 -11.79 -1.61
CA ASN A 93 10.29 -12.96 -1.50
C ASN A 93 9.69 -14.02 -0.60
N ILE A 94 9.05 -13.60 0.45
CA ILE A 94 8.40 -14.52 1.37
C ILE A 94 7.27 -15.24 0.67
N ASP A 95 6.51 -14.52 -0.10
CA ASP A 95 5.37 -15.11 -0.80
C ASP A 95 5.80 -16.06 -1.88
N ASP A 96 6.94 -15.80 -2.50
CA ASP A 96 7.41 -16.63 -3.57
C ASP A 96 7.96 -17.91 -3.09
N THR A 97 8.35 -17.94 -1.90
CA THR A 97 9.06 -19.04 -1.47
C THR A 97 8.29 -20.18 -1.26
N PRO A 98 7.97 -20.47 -1.67
CA PRO A 98 7.55 -21.61 -1.47
C PRO A 98 8.68 -22.34 -1.78
N ALA A 99 9.33 -21.89 -2.13
CA ALA A 99 10.11 -22.15 -2.48
C ALA A 99 11.13 -21.86 -2.80
N ASN A 100 11.21 -21.45 -3.04
CA ASN A 100 11.97 -21.31 -3.25
C ASN A 100 12.78 -21.15 -3.50
N THR A 101 12.79 -21.08 -3.76
CA THR A 101 13.46 -21.00 -3.84
C THR A 101 14.26 -20.82 -4.07
N LYS A 102 14.55 -20.84 -4.33
CA LYS A 102 15.22 -20.73 -4.37
C LYS A 102 15.78 -20.66 -4.19
N ILE A 103 15.88 -20.89 -4.33
CA ILE A 103 16.31 -20.88 -4.00
C ILE A 103 16.39 -21.10 -3.80
#